data_5bbeef4278cfc82066d633a8aa3b6db9
#
_entry.id   5bbeef4278cfc82066d633a8aa3b6db9
#
_cell.length_a   1.000
_cell.length_b   1.000
_cell.length_c   1.000
_cell.angle_alpha   90.00
_cell.angle_beta   90.00
_cell.angle_gamma   90.00
#
_symmetry.space_group_name_H-M   'P 1'
#
loop_
_entity.id
_entity.type
_entity.pdbx_description
1 polymer ?
#
loop_
_entity_poly.entity_id
_entity_poly.type
_entity_poly.pdbx_seq_one_letter_code
_entity_poly.pdbx_strand_id
1 'polypeptide(L)'
;MDWKKIETSLDNTHYLYEGRRLFGKNFIEVLNFHTPGIAAVLDASGGYHIDASGTPLYAHRYCRVFGYYCSRAAVVDNDGAWYHIDEHGTRSYEQGYAWVGNYQEALCPVRLAGGGYKHIDINGTYIYPEVYRYCGDFKDGVSSVRLSSGLYRHITRDGSYLHPYAYESLGVYHKRYAIAQDLEGWMHIDKSGKPIYTQRYLRIEPFYNGMAFVVRLDGVQQVIDERGECVCVL
;
A
#
# COMPACT_ATOMS: atom_id res chain seq x y z
N MET A 1 -7.22 16.60 -23.83
CA MET A 1 -5.81 16.19 -23.53
C MET A 1 -5.86 14.79 -22.93
N ASP A 2 -4.98 13.90 -23.38
CA ASP A 2 -4.89 12.56 -22.79
C ASP A 2 -4.05 12.65 -21.50
N TRP A 3 -4.71 12.57 -20.34
CA TRP A 3 -4.06 12.70 -19.04
C TRP A 3 -2.97 11.64 -18.77
N LYS A 4 -3.04 10.47 -19.43
CA LYS A 4 -2.04 9.39 -19.31
C LYS A 4 -0.67 9.77 -19.87
N LYS A 5 -0.61 10.83 -20.70
CA LYS A 5 0.62 11.38 -21.27
C LYS A 5 1.12 12.61 -20.51
N ILE A 6 0.45 13.00 -19.43
CA ILE A 6 0.91 14.08 -18.57
C ILE A 6 1.97 13.52 -17.64
N GLU A 7 3.16 14.10 -17.65
CA GLU A 7 4.30 13.73 -16.84
C GLU A 7 4.58 14.80 -15.80
N THR A 8 5.12 14.41 -14.65
CA THR A 8 5.68 15.36 -13.67
C THR A 8 7.09 15.76 -14.08
N SER A 9 7.48 17.01 -13.81
CA SER A 9 8.87 17.46 -13.96
C SER A 9 9.80 16.69 -12.99
N LEU A 10 11.08 16.66 -13.28
CA LEU A 10 12.08 15.95 -12.45
C LEU A 10 12.13 16.46 -11.00
N ASP A 11 11.83 17.74 -10.78
CA ASP A 11 11.77 18.38 -9.47
C ASP A 11 10.37 18.35 -8.82
N ASN A 12 9.39 17.68 -9.48
CA ASN A 12 8.01 17.56 -9.05
C ASN A 12 7.31 18.92 -8.75
N THR A 13 7.64 19.97 -9.50
CA THR A 13 7.05 21.30 -9.31
C THR A 13 6.06 21.72 -10.38
N HIS A 14 5.99 21.01 -11.50
CA HIS A 14 5.08 21.31 -12.59
C HIS A 14 4.80 20.07 -13.47
N TYR A 15 3.84 20.20 -14.37
CA TYR A 15 3.49 19.16 -15.33
C TYR A 15 4.01 19.46 -16.72
N LEU A 16 4.28 18.39 -17.47
CA LEU A 16 4.70 18.39 -18.85
C LEU A 16 3.71 17.56 -19.69
N TYR A 17 3.46 17.97 -20.92
CA TYR A 17 2.75 17.22 -21.93
C TYR A 17 3.55 17.28 -23.23
N GLU A 18 3.99 16.13 -23.72
CA GLU A 18 4.88 16.04 -24.89
C GLU A 18 6.10 17.00 -24.77
N GLY A 19 6.72 17.02 -23.58
CA GLY A 19 7.88 17.85 -23.27
C GLY A 19 7.60 19.35 -23.08
N ARG A 20 6.35 19.79 -23.22
CA ARG A 20 5.95 21.19 -23.02
C ARG A 20 5.28 21.39 -21.67
N ARG A 21 5.66 22.46 -21.00
CA ARG A 21 5.09 22.83 -19.71
C ARG A 21 3.60 23.11 -19.81
N LEU A 22 2.83 22.52 -18.88
CA LEU A 22 1.40 22.74 -18.72
C LEU A 22 1.10 23.82 -17.67
N PHE A 23 -0.10 24.41 -17.78
CA PHE A 23 -0.77 25.29 -16.83
C PHE A 23 -0.03 26.61 -16.51
N GLY A 24 1.17 26.85 -17.04
CA GLY A 24 1.93 28.10 -16.81
C GLY A 24 2.21 28.43 -15.33
N LYS A 25 2.01 27.46 -14.42
CA LYS A 25 2.08 27.59 -12.96
C LYS A 25 3.11 26.66 -12.37
N ASN A 26 3.82 27.10 -11.32
CA ASN A 26 4.59 26.25 -10.43
C ASN A 26 3.77 25.92 -9.18
N PHE A 27 3.97 24.70 -8.73
CA PHE A 27 3.49 24.19 -7.45
C PHE A 27 4.69 24.00 -6.50
N ILE A 28 4.42 23.79 -5.23
CA ILE A 28 5.42 23.33 -4.26
C ILE A 28 5.70 21.85 -4.49
N GLU A 29 4.63 21.07 -4.77
CA GLU A 29 4.71 19.64 -5.06
C GLU A 29 3.58 19.23 -5.99
N VAL A 30 3.86 18.34 -6.95
CA VAL A 30 2.85 17.70 -7.80
C VAL A 30 3.03 16.19 -7.75
N LEU A 31 1.93 15.43 -7.73
CA LEU A 31 1.91 13.99 -7.88
C LEU A 31 1.40 13.60 -9.27
N ASN A 32 1.70 12.39 -9.70
CA ASN A 32 1.24 11.88 -10.99
C ASN A 32 -0.30 11.90 -11.11
N PHE A 33 -0.77 12.07 -12.33
CA PHE A 33 -2.19 11.85 -12.64
C PHE A 33 -2.55 10.38 -12.49
N HIS A 34 -3.69 10.12 -11.84
CA HIS A 34 -4.29 8.80 -11.68
C HIS A 34 -5.69 8.77 -12.29
N THR A 35 -6.23 7.57 -12.51
CA THR A 35 -7.63 7.39 -12.90
C THR A 35 -8.56 8.07 -11.88
N PRO A 36 -9.51 8.91 -12.33
CA PRO A 36 -9.97 9.14 -13.70
C PRO A 36 -9.34 10.34 -14.45
N GLY A 37 -8.13 10.73 -14.15
CA GLY A 37 -7.44 11.90 -14.72
C GLY A 37 -7.36 13.07 -13.74
N ILE A 38 -7.14 12.73 -12.48
CA ILE A 38 -7.01 13.64 -11.33
C ILE A 38 -5.59 13.55 -10.77
N ALA A 39 -5.03 14.67 -10.38
CA ALA A 39 -3.75 14.73 -9.69
C ALA A 39 -3.81 15.56 -8.42
N ALA A 40 -3.03 15.15 -7.42
CA ALA A 40 -2.81 15.88 -6.19
C ALA A 40 -1.72 16.92 -6.39
N VAL A 41 -1.95 18.14 -5.92
CA VAL A 41 -0.99 19.25 -5.98
C VAL A 41 -0.94 19.99 -4.65
N LEU A 42 0.20 20.61 -4.38
CA LEU A 42 0.42 21.48 -3.24
C LEU A 42 0.95 22.83 -3.73
N ASP A 43 0.33 23.93 -3.32
CA ASP A 43 0.86 25.28 -3.53
C ASP A 43 0.79 26.09 -2.23
N ALA A 44 1.09 27.39 -2.29
CA ALA A 44 1.07 28.27 -1.11
C ALA A 44 -0.31 28.37 -0.43
N SER A 45 -1.41 28.00 -1.10
CA SER A 45 -2.75 27.97 -0.52
C SER A 45 -3.06 26.65 0.21
N GLY A 46 -2.25 25.61 0.02
CA GLY A 46 -2.45 24.28 0.58
C GLY A 46 -2.53 23.19 -0.49
N GLY A 47 -2.87 21.96 -0.06
CA GLY A 47 -3.05 20.79 -0.91
C GLY A 47 -4.47 20.71 -1.50
N TYR A 48 -4.58 20.33 -2.76
CA TYR A 48 -5.86 20.11 -3.45
C TYR A 48 -5.69 19.23 -4.68
N HIS A 49 -6.79 18.86 -5.33
CA HIS A 49 -6.77 18.08 -6.56
C HIS A 49 -7.15 18.92 -7.77
N ILE A 50 -6.54 18.61 -8.90
CA ILE A 50 -6.82 19.22 -10.20
C ILE A 50 -7.20 18.17 -11.23
N ASP A 51 -8.01 18.56 -12.21
CA ASP A 51 -8.27 17.78 -13.40
C ASP A 51 -7.14 17.95 -14.46
N ALA A 52 -7.26 17.24 -15.58
CA ALA A 52 -6.29 17.29 -16.68
C ALA A 52 -6.23 18.66 -17.40
N SER A 53 -7.13 19.59 -17.12
CA SER A 53 -7.07 20.99 -17.60
C SER A 53 -6.31 21.91 -16.63
N GLY A 54 -5.97 21.41 -15.44
CA GLY A 54 -5.37 22.19 -14.36
C GLY A 54 -6.39 22.91 -13.47
N THR A 55 -7.68 22.60 -13.63
CA THR A 55 -8.76 23.19 -12.84
C THR A 55 -8.90 22.49 -11.48
N PRO A 56 -8.94 23.25 -10.35
CA PRO A 56 -9.23 22.65 -9.04
C PRO A 56 -10.61 22.00 -9.01
N LEU A 57 -10.71 20.77 -8.46
CA LEU A 57 -11.96 20.04 -8.34
C LEU A 57 -12.90 20.63 -7.27
N TYR A 58 -12.34 21.29 -6.26
CA TYR A 58 -13.06 21.87 -5.12
C TYR A 58 -12.29 23.05 -4.53
N ALA A 59 -12.97 23.85 -3.72
CA ALA A 59 -12.40 25.07 -3.12
C ALA A 59 -11.56 24.82 -1.86
N HIS A 60 -11.84 23.73 -1.12
CA HIS A 60 -11.15 23.44 0.14
C HIS A 60 -9.65 23.20 -0.06
N ARG A 61 -8.85 23.56 0.93
CA ARG A 61 -7.39 23.38 0.95
C ARG A 61 -7.00 22.61 2.19
N TYR A 62 -6.24 21.54 1.98
CA TYR A 62 -5.74 20.63 2.99
C TYR A 62 -4.28 20.91 3.33
N CYS A 63 -3.82 20.45 4.47
CA CYS A 63 -2.41 20.42 4.81
C CYS A 63 -1.63 19.49 3.84
N ARG A 64 -2.19 18.33 3.53
CA ARG A 64 -1.66 17.36 2.54
C ARG A 64 -2.80 16.65 1.81
N VAL A 65 -2.53 16.27 0.57
CA VAL A 65 -3.43 15.46 -0.27
C VAL A 65 -2.63 14.38 -0.99
N PHE A 66 -3.28 13.26 -1.30
CA PHE A 66 -2.68 12.11 -1.95
C PHE A 66 -3.49 11.68 -3.17
N GLY A 67 -3.00 10.73 -3.96
CA GLY A 67 -3.69 10.23 -5.15
C GLY A 67 -5.01 9.51 -4.84
N TYR A 68 -5.87 9.39 -5.85
CA TYR A 68 -7.12 8.64 -5.75
C TYR A 68 -6.90 7.14 -5.95
N TYR A 69 -7.46 6.34 -5.04
CA TYR A 69 -7.50 4.88 -5.10
C TYR A 69 -8.92 4.43 -4.74
N CYS A 70 -9.54 3.61 -5.59
CA CYS A 70 -10.96 3.22 -5.44
C CYS A 70 -11.88 4.44 -5.28
N SER A 71 -11.68 5.52 -6.08
CA SER A 71 -12.41 6.80 -6.03
C SER A 71 -12.37 7.50 -4.66
N ARG A 72 -11.32 7.25 -3.87
CA ARG A 72 -11.07 7.91 -2.59
C ARG A 72 -9.63 8.39 -2.52
N ALA A 73 -9.43 9.60 -2.01
CA ALA A 73 -8.12 10.17 -1.75
C ALA A 73 -7.91 10.40 -0.25
N ALA A 74 -6.77 9.97 0.27
CA ALA A 74 -6.35 10.34 1.61
C ALA A 74 -6.01 11.83 1.66
N VAL A 75 -6.40 12.50 2.73
CA VAL A 75 -6.07 13.90 2.99
C VAL A 75 -5.69 14.10 4.45
N VAL A 76 -4.91 15.13 4.72
CA VAL A 76 -4.60 15.62 6.07
C VAL A 76 -5.21 16.99 6.20
N ASP A 77 -6.14 17.14 7.14
CA ASP A 77 -6.76 18.44 7.42
C ASP A 77 -5.83 19.36 8.22
N ASN A 78 -6.21 20.62 8.35
CA ASN A 78 -5.40 21.64 9.02
C ASN A 78 -5.26 21.40 10.55
N ASP A 79 -6.13 20.58 11.15
CA ASP A 79 -6.06 20.11 12.54
C ASP A 79 -5.19 18.84 12.71
N GLY A 80 -4.63 18.32 11.60
CA GLY A 80 -3.80 17.11 11.57
C GLY A 80 -4.59 15.80 11.49
N ALA A 81 -5.91 15.83 11.38
CA ALA A 81 -6.72 14.65 11.19
C ALA A 81 -6.58 14.09 9.78
N TRP A 82 -6.42 12.77 9.69
CA TRP A 82 -6.42 12.04 8.41
C TRP A 82 -7.78 11.42 8.14
N TYR A 83 -8.25 11.56 6.91
CA TYR A 83 -9.48 10.92 6.43
C TYR A 83 -9.46 10.81 4.90
N HIS A 84 -10.50 10.25 4.31
CA HIS A 84 -10.66 10.18 2.86
C HIS A 84 -11.75 11.12 2.36
N ILE A 85 -11.56 11.60 1.15
CA ILE A 85 -12.53 12.40 0.38
C ILE A 85 -12.88 11.68 -0.93
N ASP A 86 -14.05 11.99 -1.46
CA ASP A 86 -14.46 11.60 -2.81
C ASP A 86 -13.91 12.57 -3.87
N GLU A 87 -14.24 12.32 -5.15
CA GLU A 87 -13.79 13.12 -6.30
C GLU A 87 -14.35 14.54 -6.31
N HIS A 88 -15.37 14.84 -5.51
CA HIS A 88 -15.94 16.18 -5.32
C HIS A 88 -15.33 16.92 -4.12
N GLY A 89 -14.37 16.32 -3.43
CA GLY A 89 -13.77 16.87 -2.22
C GLY A 89 -14.66 16.70 -0.97
N THR A 90 -15.70 15.86 -1.05
CA THR A 90 -16.61 15.60 0.08
C THR A 90 -15.99 14.52 0.96
N ARG A 91 -16.00 14.75 2.27
CA ARG A 91 -15.54 13.78 3.27
C ARG A 91 -16.36 12.50 3.20
N SER A 92 -15.68 11.35 3.10
CA SER A 92 -16.32 10.04 2.89
C SER A 92 -16.98 9.47 4.14
N TYR A 93 -16.54 9.90 5.33
CA TYR A 93 -17.04 9.46 6.64
C TYR A 93 -16.61 10.44 7.74
N GLU A 94 -17.32 10.49 8.86
CA GLU A 94 -17.08 11.47 9.93
C GLU A 94 -15.80 11.22 10.76
N GLN A 95 -15.36 9.96 10.88
CA GLN A 95 -14.22 9.59 11.73
C GLN A 95 -12.91 10.15 11.18
N GLY A 96 -12.12 10.85 12.01
CA GLY A 96 -10.71 11.18 11.76
C GLY A 96 -9.77 10.17 12.39
N TYR A 97 -8.60 9.98 11.80
CA TYR A 97 -7.59 9.03 12.22
C TYR A 97 -6.23 9.70 12.43
N ALA A 98 -5.30 9.02 13.12
CA ALA A 98 -3.91 9.46 13.20
C ALA A 98 -3.14 9.23 11.90
N TRP A 99 -3.62 8.33 11.05
CA TRP A 99 -3.12 8.06 9.70
C TRP A 99 -4.13 7.18 8.95
N VAL A 100 -4.22 7.34 7.64
CA VAL A 100 -4.95 6.45 6.74
C VAL A 100 -4.07 6.06 5.56
N GLY A 101 -4.17 4.81 5.11
CA GLY A 101 -3.54 4.32 3.89
C GLY A 101 -4.34 4.64 2.64
N ASN A 102 -3.92 4.09 1.51
CA ASN A 102 -4.72 4.09 0.28
C ASN A 102 -5.66 2.89 0.25
N TYR A 103 -6.81 3.04 -0.40
CA TYR A 103 -7.70 1.92 -0.61
C TYR A 103 -7.11 0.91 -1.60
N GLN A 104 -7.05 -0.35 -1.18
CA GLN A 104 -6.75 -1.49 -2.02
C GLN A 104 -7.91 -2.48 -1.91
N GLU A 105 -8.46 -2.91 -3.05
CA GLU A 105 -9.63 -3.80 -3.06
C GLU A 105 -10.82 -3.29 -2.22
N ALA A 106 -11.05 -1.97 -2.22
CA ALA A 106 -12.07 -1.26 -1.42
C ALA A 106 -11.91 -1.37 0.11
N LEU A 107 -10.74 -1.76 0.61
CA LEU A 107 -10.35 -1.78 2.02
C LEU A 107 -9.11 -0.94 2.23
N CYS A 108 -8.98 -0.36 3.43
CA CYS A 108 -7.90 0.55 3.76
C CYS A 108 -7.44 0.35 5.21
N PRO A 109 -6.12 0.22 5.47
CA PRO A 109 -5.62 0.26 6.84
C PRO A 109 -5.65 1.69 7.38
N VAL A 110 -6.09 1.83 8.64
CA VAL A 110 -6.10 3.10 9.36
C VAL A 110 -5.43 2.94 10.72
N ARG A 111 -4.74 4.01 11.17
CA ARG A 111 -4.15 4.08 12.50
C ARG A 111 -5.06 4.90 13.41
N LEU A 112 -5.42 4.31 14.55
CA LEU A 112 -6.26 4.95 15.56
C LEU A 112 -5.47 6.02 16.36
N ALA A 113 -6.15 7.03 16.87
CA ALA A 113 -5.54 8.08 17.70
C ALA A 113 -4.89 7.50 18.97
N GLY A 114 -5.48 6.47 19.58
CA GLY A 114 -4.93 5.74 20.73
C GLY A 114 -3.84 4.73 20.39
N GLY A 115 -3.41 4.65 19.12
CA GLY A 115 -2.47 3.66 18.59
C GLY A 115 -3.16 2.39 18.11
N GLY A 116 -2.38 1.55 17.39
CA GLY A 116 -2.89 0.36 16.74
C GLY A 116 -3.59 0.65 15.42
N TYR A 117 -3.88 -0.41 14.69
CA TYR A 117 -4.41 -0.36 13.32
C TYR A 117 -5.66 -1.22 13.18
N LYS A 118 -6.53 -0.80 12.28
CA LYS A 118 -7.70 -1.54 11.78
C LYS A 118 -7.82 -1.38 10.27
N HIS A 119 -8.70 -2.16 9.67
CA HIS A 119 -9.15 -1.89 8.31
C HIS A 119 -10.57 -1.33 8.30
N ILE A 120 -10.82 -0.43 7.36
CA ILE A 120 -12.12 0.15 7.06
C ILE A 120 -12.52 -0.13 5.61
N ASP A 121 -13.82 -0.18 5.37
CA ASP A 121 -14.41 -0.16 4.04
C ASP A 121 -14.48 1.28 3.48
N ILE A 122 -14.98 1.44 2.24
CA ILE A 122 -15.11 2.75 1.57
C ILE A 122 -16.07 3.72 2.27
N ASN A 123 -16.91 3.25 3.20
CA ASN A 123 -17.84 4.03 4.00
C ASN A 123 -17.26 4.37 5.40
N GLY A 124 -16.02 3.97 5.68
CA GLY A 124 -15.37 4.20 6.97
C GLY A 124 -15.75 3.18 8.05
N THR A 125 -16.47 2.11 7.72
CA THR A 125 -16.89 1.07 8.67
C THR A 125 -15.74 0.09 8.93
N TYR A 126 -15.48 -0.21 10.22
CA TYR A 126 -14.52 -1.27 10.57
C TYR A 126 -15.03 -2.62 10.11
N ILE A 127 -14.18 -3.39 9.41
CA ILE A 127 -14.55 -4.71 8.89
C ILE A 127 -14.47 -5.83 9.93
N TYR A 128 -13.85 -5.57 11.09
CA TYR A 128 -13.75 -6.47 12.23
C TYR A 128 -13.50 -5.68 13.53
N PRO A 129 -13.75 -6.25 14.73
CA PRO A 129 -13.57 -5.54 16.01
C PRO A 129 -12.11 -5.44 16.47
N GLU A 130 -11.21 -6.33 16.06
CA GLU A 130 -9.83 -6.43 16.52
C GLU A 130 -9.01 -5.18 16.20
N VAL A 131 -8.01 -4.91 17.06
CA VAL A 131 -6.97 -3.90 16.88
C VAL A 131 -5.62 -4.58 16.81
N TYR A 132 -4.87 -4.31 15.75
CA TYR A 132 -3.55 -4.88 15.52
C TYR A 132 -2.44 -3.86 15.76
N ARG A 133 -1.20 -4.31 15.98
CA ARG A 133 -0.03 -3.41 16.02
C ARG A 133 0.31 -2.81 14.65
N TYR A 134 -0.07 -3.51 13.58
CA TYR A 134 0.10 -3.09 12.20
C TYR A 134 -0.91 -3.84 11.32
N CYS A 135 -1.38 -3.17 10.28
CA CYS A 135 -2.16 -3.76 9.21
C CYS A 135 -1.53 -3.40 7.86
N GLY A 136 -1.25 -4.39 7.03
CA GLY A 136 -0.85 -4.20 5.63
C GLY A 136 -2.06 -3.96 4.73
N ASP A 137 -1.79 -3.62 3.46
CA ASP A 137 -2.85 -3.53 2.45
C ASP A 137 -3.43 -4.91 2.12
N PHE A 138 -4.70 -4.94 1.68
CA PHE A 138 -5.29 -6.13 1.10
C PHE A 138 -4.78 -6.34 -0.34
N LYS A 139 -4.41 -7.58 -0.64
CA LYS A 139 -4.05 -8.03 -1.98
C LYS A 139 -4.56 -9.45 -2.19
N ASP A 140 -5.29 -9.68 -3.29
CA ASP A 140 -5.92 -10.97 -3.60
C ASP A 140 -6.78 -11.50 -2.42
N GLY A 141 -7.50 -10.59 -1.73
CA GLY A 141 -8.39 -10.88 -0.60
C GLY A 141 -7.68 -11.17 0.73
N VAL A 142 -6.37 -10.99 0.83
CA VAL A 142 -5.57 -11.28 2.03
C VAL A 142 -4.74 -10.07 2.44
N SER A 143 -4.64 -9.83 3.74
CA SER A 143 -3.73 -8.85 4.34
C SER A 143 -2.85 -9.50 5.41
N SER A 144 -1.65 -8.97 5.63
CA SER A 144 -0.82 -9.33 6.79
C SER A 144 -1.07 -8.35 7.93
N VAL A 145 -1.25 -8.89 9.14
CA VAL A 145 -1.42 -8.09 10.36
C VAL A 145 -0.40 -8.49 11.41
N ARG A 146 0.05 -7.53 12.21
CA ARG A 146 0.94 -7.76 13.35
C ARG A 146 0.14 -7.80 14.64
N LEU A 147 0.24 -8.92 15.35
CA LEU A 147 -0.44 -9.16 16.61
C LEU A 147 0.21 -8.40 17.78
N SER A 148 -0.47 -8.36 18.93
CA SER A 148 0.08 -7.84 20.20
C SER A 148 1.33 -8.59 20.66
N SER A 149 1.43 -9.90 20.35
CA SER A 149 2.62 -10.73 20.58
C SER A 149 3.85 -10.29 19.79
N GLY A 150 3.68 -9.53 18.73
CA GLY A 150 4.74 -9.13 17.79
C GLY A 150 4.79 -9.99 16.53
N LEU A 151 4.18 -11.18 16.53
CA LEU A 151 4.10 -12.07 15.38
C LEU A 151 3.10 -11.58 14.34
N TYR A 152 3.28 -12.02 13.11
CA TYR A 152 2.41 -11.70 11.98
C TYR A 152 1.50 -12.87 11.61
N ARG A 153 0.30 -12.56 11.15
CA ARG A 153 -0.65 -13.52 10.57
C ARG A 153 -1.30 -12.94 9.31
N HIS A 154 -1.76 -13.82 8.44
CA HIS A 154 -2.64 -13.44 7.35
C HIS A 154 -4.10 -13.46 7.81
N ILE A 155 -4.85 -12.44 7.39
CA ILE A 155 -6.30 -12.33 7.58
C ILE A 155 -7.00 -12.23 6.23
N THR A 156 -8.22 -12.72 6.18
CA THR A 156 -9.18 -12.56 5.07
C THR A 156 -9.99 -11.29 5.24
N ARG A 157 -10.80 -10.94 4.23
CA ARG A 157 -11.56 -9.67 4.19
C ARG A 157 -12.57 -9.52 5.34
N ASP A 158 -13.02 -10.60 5.96
CA ASP A 158 -13.91 -10.61 7.13
C ASP A 158 -13.15 -10.58 8.48
N GLY A 159 -11.81 -10.46 8.45
CA GLY A 159 -10.95 -10.44 9.61
C GLY A 159 -10.56 -11.82 10.17
N SER A 160 -11.07 -12.91 9.58
CA SER A 160 -10.69 -14.25 9.99
C SER A 160 -9.26 -14.58 9.63
N TYR A 161 -8.56 -15.40 10.44
CA TYR A 161 -7.23 -15.87 10.09
C TYR A 161 -7.28 -16.83 8.90
N LEU A 162 -6.46 -16.57 7.87
CA LEU A 162 -6.38 -17.42 6.68
C LEU A 162 -5.88 -18.83 7.01
N HIS A 163 -4.97 -18.94 7.99
CA HIS A 163 -4.36 -20.19 8.45
C HIS A 163 -3.95 -20.08 9.95
N PRO A 164 -3.72 -21.20 10.66
CA PRO A 164 -3.44 -21.16 12.10
C PRO A 164 -2.04 -20.66 12.47
N TYR A 165 -1.13 -20.56 11.53
CA TYR A 165 0.28 -20.24 11.79
C TYR A 165 0.51 -18.74 11.95
N ALA A 166 1.51 -18.39 12.78
CA ALA A 166 2.03 -17.05 12.98
C ALA A 166 3.56 -17.05 12.76
N TYR A 167 4.11 -15.93 12.29
CA TYR A 167 5.49 -15.80 11.85
C TYR A 167 6.15 -14.56 12.44
N GLU A 168 7.49 -14.56 12.54
CA GLU A 168 8.28 -13.38 12.96
C GLU A 168 8.15 -12.24 11.93
N SER A 169 8.05 -12.59 10.64
CA SER A 169 7.78 -11.68 9.54
C SER A 169 6.97 -12.38 8.47
N LEU A 170 6.10 -11.64 7.77
CA LEU A 170 5.16 -12.21 6.82
C LEU A 170 4.85 -11.22 5.71
N GLY A 171 5.19 -11.59 4.47
CA GLY A 171 4.86 -10.84 3.27
C GLY A 171 3.46 -11.13 2.76
N VAL A 172 3.00 -10.33 1.78
CA VAL A 172 1.76 -10.61 1.05
C VAL A 172 1.96 -11.76 0.07
N TYR A 173 0.86 -12.40 -0.33
CA TYR A 173 0.92 -13.41 -1.39
C TYR A 173 1.28 -12.78 -2.73
N HIS A 174 2.25 -13.39 -3.41
CA HIS A 174 2.51 -13.15 -4.81
C HIS A 174 2.09 -14.41 -5.58
N LYS A 175 0.96 -14.36 -6.26
CA LYS A 175 0.31 -15.51 -6.90
C LYS A 175 -0.08 -16.59 -5.84
N ARG A 176 0.72 -17.64 -5.71
CA ARG A 176 0.41 -18.80 -4.86
C ARG A 176 1.15 -18.80 -3.52
N TYR A 177 2.25 -18.05 -3.41
CA TYR A 177 3.19 -18.13 -2.30
C TYR A 177 3.41 -16.77 -1.63
N ALA A 178 3.64 -16.81 -0.34
CA ALA A 178 4.11 -15.66 0.43
C ALA A 178 5.49 -15.97 1.02
N ILE A 179 6.28 -14.94 1.28
CA ILE A 179 7.50 -15.08 2.08
C ILE A 179 7.15 -14.97 3.55
N ALA A 180 7.73 -15.83 4.36
CA ALA A 180 7.57 -15.84 5.80
C ALA A 180 8.91 -16.08 6.49
N GLN A 181 9.06 -15.61 7.71
CA GLN A 181 10.22 -15.83 8.55
C GLN A 181 9.80 -16.46 9.87
N ASP A 182 10.46 -17.55 10.24
CA ASP A 182 10.44 -18.14 11.58
C ASP A 182 11.78 -17.91 12.29
N LEU A 183 11.99 -18.56 13.44
CA LEU A 183 13.24 -18.45 14.21
C LEU A 183 14.47 -19.01 13.48
N GLU A 184 14.27 -19.89 12.50
CA GLU A 184 15.34 -20.52 11.72
C GLU A 184 15.73 -19.73 10.47
N GLY A 185 14.85 -18.83 9.99
CA GLY A 185 15.10 -18.00 8.81
C GLY A 185 13.89 -17.81 7.90
N TRP A 186 14.17 -17.37 6.69
CA TRP A 186 13.16 -17.07 5.67
C TRP A 186 12.80 -18.31 4.84
N MET A 187 11.54 -18.38 4.43
CA MET A 187 10.99 -19.46 3.60
C MET A 187 9.84 -18.95 2.73
N HIS A 188 9.42 -19.73 1.76
CA HIS A 188 8.13 -19.57 1.10
C HIS A 188 7.08 -20.46 1.74
N ILE A 189 5.86 -19.93 1.85
CA ILE A 189 4.69 -20.65 2.37
C ILE A 189 3.56 -20.66 1.34
N ASP A 190 2.74 -21.69 1.37
CA ASP A 190 1.52 -21.80 0.59
C ASP A 190 0.32 -21.10 1.27
N LYS A 191 -0.86 -21.11 0.64
CA LYS A 191 -2.09 -20.51 1.22
C LYS A 191 -2.61 -21.22 2.47
N SER A 192 -2.17 -22.46 2.77
CA SER A 192 -2.45 -23.11 4.05
C SER A 192 -1.51 -22.62 5.18
N GLY A 193 -0.55 -21.75 4.84
CA GLY A 193 0.46 -21.22 5.73
C GLY A 193 1.64 -22.17 5.98
N LYS A 194 1.76 -23.26 5.22
CA LYS A 194 2.85 -24.24 5.41
C LYS A 194 4.05 -23.92 4.51
N PRO A 195 5.30 -24.16 5.00
CA PRO A 195 6.47 -24.12 4.15
C PRO A 195 6.33 -25.08 2.96
N ILE A 196 6.73 -24.63 1.76
CA ILE A 196 6.67 -25.47 0.55
C ILE A 196 7.92 -26.34 0.38
N TYR A 197 8.95 -26.09 1.17
CA TYR A 197 10.20 -26.89 1.28
C TYR A 197 10.78 -26.72 2.69
N THR A 198 11.79 -27.51 3.07
CA THR A 198 12.34 -27.55 4.42
C THR A 198 13.44 -26.51 4.67
N GLN A 199 14.08 -26.01 3.62
CA GLN A 199 15.21 -25.09 3.73
C GLN A 199 14.80 -23.74 4.35
N ARG A 200 15.77 -23.12 5.05
CA ARG A 200 15.69 -21.75 5.55
C ARG A 200 16.84 -20.92 4.98
N TYR A 201 16.55 -19.65 4.77
CA TYR A 201 17.46 -18.72 4.11
C TYR A 201 17.70 -17.49 4.98
N LEU A 202 18.86 -16.86 4.82
CA LEU A 202 19.20 -15.57 5.43
C LEU A 202 18.39 -14.43 4.77
N ARG A 203 18.17 -14.54 3.45
CA ARG A 203 17.38 -13.61 2.65
C ARG A 203 16.66 -14.38 1.54
N ILE A 204 15.47 -13.90 1.18
CA ILE A 204 14.63 -14.51 0.15
C ILE A 204 13.83 -13.44 -0.58
N GLU A 205 13.59 -13.65 -1.88
CA GLU A 205 12.68 -12.84 -2.68
C GLU A 205 11.44 -13.64 -3.09
N PRO A 206 10.30 -13.00 -3.37
CA PRO A 206 9.14 -13.71 -3.93
C PRO A 206 9.48 -14.43 -5.22
N PHE A 207 8.75 -15.51 -5.53
CA PHE A 207 8.91 -16.18 -6.82
C PHE A 207 8.49 -15.27 -7.97
N TYR A 208 9.37 -15.18 -8.97
CA TYR A 208 9.11 -14.56 -10.26
C TYR A 208 9.38 -15.58 -11.37
N ASN A 209 8.38 -15.86 -12.20
CA ASN A 209 8.44 -16.90 -13.24
C ASN A 209 8.92 -18.28 -12.73
N GLY A 210 8.46 -18.68 -11.53
CA GLY A 210 8.78 -19.96 -10.92
C GLY A 210 10.16 -20.04 -10.27
N MET A 211 10.90 -18.92 -10.19
CA MET A 211 12.24 -18.83 -9.62
C MET A 211 12.30 -17.74 -8.55
N ALA A 212 13.15 -17.91 -7.53
CA ALA A 212 13.41 -16.94 -6.50
C ALA A 212 14.91 -16.81 -6.20
N PHE A 213 15.38 -15.57 -6.04
CA PHE A 213 16.70 -15.31 -5.49
C PHE A 213 16.68 -15.55 -3.97
N VAL A 214 17.70 -16.23 -3.47
CA VAL A 214 17.87 -16.50 -2.04
C VAL A 214 19.34 -16.37 -1.64
N VAL A 215 19.56 -16.05 -0.36
CA VAL A 215 20.88 -16.12 0.27
C VAL A 215 20.80 -17.20 1.35
N ARG A 216 21.63 -18.23 1.24
CA ARG A 216 21.74 -19.30 2.23
C ARG A 216 22.28 -18.79 3.55
N LEU A 217 22.10 -19.55 4.64
CA LEU A 217 22.60 -19.20 5.97
C LEU A 217 24.13 -19.08 6.03
N ASP A 218 24.85 -19.72 5.12
CA ASP A 218 26.32 -19.61 4.95
C ASP A 218 26.75 -18.44 4.04
N GLY A 219 25.79 -17.61 3.57
CA GLY A 219 26.04 -16.44 2.72
C GLY A 219 26.11 -16.71 1.23
N VAL A 220 26.01 -17.96 0.78
CA VAL A 220 26.00 -18.30 -0.65
C VAL A 220 24.73 -17.80 -1.30
N GLN A 221 24.87 -17.07 -2.40
CA GLN A 221 23.76 -16.57 -3.23
C GLN A 221 23.41 -17.61 -4.29
N GLN A 222 22.11 -17.86 -4.47
CA GLN A 222 21.62 -18.80 -5.46
C GLN A 222 20.20 -18.47 -5.93
N VAL A 223 19.80 -19.05 -7.04
CA VAL A 223 18.42 -19.07 -7.54
C VAL A 223 17.85 -20.45 -7.29
N ILE A 224 16.63 -20.50 -6.74
CA ILE A 224 15.88 -21.72 -6.47
C ILE A 224 14.58 -21.77 -7.29
N ASP A 225 14.09 -22.98 -7.54
CA ASP A 225 12.75 -23.22 -8.09
C ASP A 225 11.68 -23.32 -6.98
N GLU A 226 10.42 -23.53 -7.37
CA GLU A 226 9.28 -23.66 -6.42
C GLU A 226 9.36 -24.92 -5.53
N ARG A 227 10.28 -25.87 -5.78
CA ARG A 227 10.55 -27.03 -4.94
C ARG A 227 11.65 -26.75 -3.92
N GLY A 228 12.28 -25.57 -3.99
CA GLY A 228 13.44 -25.22 -3.18
C GLY A 228 14.76 -25.82 -3.71
N GLU A 229 14.75 -26.35 -4.94
CA GLU A 229 15.96 -26.93 -5.57
C GLU A 229 16.80 -25.80 -6.19
N CYS A 230 18.14 -25.90 -6.02
CA CYS A 230 19.06 -24.92 -6.57
C CYS A 230 19.11 -25.04 -8.10
N VAL A 231 18.76 -23.95 -8.79
CA VAL A 231 18.86 -23.86 -10.26
C VAL A 231 20.25 -23.40 -10.68
N CYS A 232 20.81 -22.39 -9.97
CA CYS A 232 22.19 -21.92 -10.17
C CYS A 232 22.72 -21.23 -8.92
N VAL A 233 24.03 -21.27 -8.74
CA VAL A 233 24.77 -20.49 -7.73
C VAL A 233 25.33 -19.25 -8.43
N LEU A 234 25.27 -18.09 -7.74
CA LEU A 234 25.69 -16.78 -8.27
C LEU A 234 27.06 -16.36 -7.74
#